data_7a86a644d12c66bf3d9d7654e7db1d99
#
_entry.id   7a86a644d12c66bf3d9d7654e7db1d99
#
_cell.length_a   1.000
_cell.length_b   1.000
_cell.length_c   1.000
_cell.angle_alpha   90.00
_cell.angle_beta   90.00
_cell.angle_gamma   90.00
#
_symmetry.space_group_name_H-M   'P 1'
#
loop_
_entity.id
_entity.type
_entity.pdbx_description
1 polymer ?
#
loop_
_entity_poly.entity_id
_entity_poly.type
_entity_poly.pdbx_seq_one_letter_code
_entity_poly.pdbx_strand_id
1 'polypeptide(L)'
;MEPLENPFPEPVEIEITDSFDLHSFSPKDIRAVVEAYLAEAHKKGFATVRIIHGKGVGIQREIVRNVLSETDFVRSFKNAPEFSGSWGATIAILDV
;
A
#
# COMPACT_ATOMS: atom_id res chain seq x y z
N MET A 1 20.91 28.61 5.76
CA MET A 1 20.78 27.92 5.96
C MET A 1 20.43 27.46 6.20
N GLU A 2 20.11 27.59 6.00
CA GLU A 2 19.80 27.01 6.13
C GLU A 2 19.55 26.48 6.55
N PRO A 3 19.46 26.58 6.61
CA PRO A 3 19.28 25.94 7.12
C PRO A 3 18.93 25.47 7.69
N LEU A 4 18.53 25.49 7.94
CA LEU A 4 18.34 24.91 8.48
C LEU A 4 18.05 24.27 9.05
N GLU A 5 17.91 24.57 9.72
CA GLU A 5 17.50 23.71 9.97
C GLU A 5 16.48 22.73 9.86
N ASN A 6 16.08 22.46 9.02
CA ASN A 6 15.22 21.41 8.49
C ASN A 6 15.92 20.08 8.70
N PRO A 7 15.35 19.15 9.51
CA PRO A 7 16.01 17.84 9.66
C PRO A 7 16.07 17.09 8.35
N PHE A 8 15.30 17.50 7.37
CA PHE A 8 15.37 16.96 6.03
C PHE A 8 15.96 18.04 5.14
N PRO A 9 17.24 17.97 4.83
CA PRO A 9 17.93 19.03 4.11
C PRO A 9 17.31 19.33 2.75
N GLU A 10 16.51 18.44 2.25
CA GLU A 10 15.77 18.69 1.02
C GLU A 10 14.39 18.09 1.18
N PRO A 11 13.47 18.43 0.29
CA PRO A 11 12.13 17.85 0.38
C PRO A 11 12.23 16.34 0.42
N VAL A 12 11.59 15.76 1.40
CA VAL A 12 11.56 14.31 1.48
C VAL A 12 10.59 13.83 0.43
N GLU A 13 11.11 13.10 -0.51
CA GLU A 13 10.27 12.48 -1.52
C GLU A 13 9.97 11.07 -1.08
N ILE A 14 8.70 10.78 -0.88
CA ILE A 14 8.29 9.42 -0.62
C ILE A 14 8.03 8.80 -1.97
N GLU A 15 8.92 7.90 -2.34
CA GLU A 15 8.79 7.22 -3.62
C GLU A 15 7.65 6.22 -3.54
N ILE A 16 6.71 6.34 -4.47
CA ILE A 16 5.62 5.39 -4.56
C ILE A 16 6.07 4.23 -5.45
N THR A 17 6.19 3.07 -4.85
CA THR A 17 6.62 1.86 -5.57
C THR A 17 5.46 0.87 -5.60
N ASP A 18 5.69 -0.25 -6.27
CA ASP A 18 4.67 -1.29 -6.39
C ASP A 18 4.55 -2.16 -5.14
N SER A 19 5.26 -1.82 -4.08
CA SER A 19 5.18 -2.54 -2.81
C SER A 19 4.96 -1.53 -1.70
N PHE A 20 3.97 -1.79 -0.85
CA PHE A 20 3.56 -0.84 0.18
C PHE A 20 3.36 -1.55 1.51
N ASP A 21 4.13 -1.13 2.52
CA ASP A 21 4.13 -1.75 3.84
C ASP A 21 3.30 -0.89 4.79
N LEU A 22 2.32 -1.52 5.42
CA LEU A 22 1.38 -0.82 6.31
C LEU A 22 1.80 -0.80 7.77
N HIS A 23 2.93 -1.42 8.12
CA HIS A 23 3.23 -1.63 9.54
C HIS A 23 3.43 -0.35 10.33
N SER A 24 3.81 0.74 9.69
CA SER A 24 4.04 2.00 10.42
C SER A 24 2.78 2.86 10.56
N PHE A 25 1.66 2.41 10.06
CA PHE A 25 0.42 3.19 10.13
C PHE A 25 -0.47 2.70 11.26
N SER A 26 -1.20 3.63 11.86
CA SER A 26 -2.16 3.31 12.90
C SER A 26 -3.35 2.56 12.29
N PRO A 27 -3.92 1.58 13.01
CA PRO A 27 -5.07 0.84 12.47
C PRO A 27 -6.21 1.71 11.97
N LYS A 28 -6.45 2.84 12.64
CA LYS A 28 -7.57 3.71 12.25
C LYS A 28 -7.31 4.41 10.92
N ASP A 29 -6.06 4.46 10.47
CA ASP A 29 -5.70 5.16 9.24
C ASP A 29 -5.55 4.23 8.05
N ILE A 30 -5.59 2.92 8.27
CA ILE A 30 -5.27 1.94 7.24
C ILE A 30 -6.15 2.11 6.00
N ARG A 31 -7.45 2.28 6.19
CA ARG A 31 -8.35 2.40 5.05
C ARG A 31 -7.99 3.59 4.17
N ALA A 32 -7.82 4.75 4.79
CA ALA A 32 -7.51 5.97 4.04
C ALA A 32 -6.15 5.87 3.36
N VAL A 33 -5.18 5.26 4.05
CA VAL A 33 -3.83 5.11 3.52
C VAL A 33 -3.82 4.18 2.30
N VAL A 34 -4.56 3.08 2.38
CA VAL A 34 -4.63 2.14 1.26
C VAL A 34 -5.33 2.78 0.07
N GLU A 35 -6.42 3.50 0.33
CA GLU A 35 -7.12 4.20 -0.75
C GLU A 35 -6.20 5.21 -1.45
N ALA A 36 -5.44 5.97 -0.68
CA ALA A 36 -4.53 6.95 -1.26
C ALA A 36 -3.41 6.27 -2.04
N TYR A 37 -2.87 5.18 -1.50
CA TYR A 37 -1.82 4.44 -2.20
C TYR A 37 -2.31 3.90 -3.54
N LEU A 38 -3.49 3.30 -3.54
CA LEU A 38 -4.03 2.72 -4.77
C LEU A 38 -4.25 3.78 -5.84
N ALA A 39 -4.72 4.97 -5.44
CA ALA A 39 -4.91 6.05 -6.39
C ALA A 39 -3.59 6.47 -7.03
N GLU A 40 -2.54 6.58 -6.21
CA GLU A 40 -1.23 6.96 -6.73
C GLU A 40 -0.63 5.86 -7.60
N ALA A 41 -0.79 4.61 -7.19
CA ALA A 41 -0.27 3.47 -7.97
C ALA A 41 -0.96 3.41 -9.33
N HIS A 42 -2.25 3.62 -9.34
CA HIS A 42 -3.02 3.64 -10.59
C HIS A 42 -2.55 4.76 -11.51
N LYS A 43 -2.36 5.94 -10.93
CA LYS A 43 -1.89 7.11 -11.68
C LYS A 43 -0.52 6.86 -12.29
N LYS A 44 0.35 6.13 -11.58
CA LYS A 44 1.69 5.82 -12.06
C LYS A 44 1.71 4.65 -13.04
N GLY A 45 0.58 4.00 -13.26
CA GLY A 45 0.49 2.91 -14.23
C GLY A 45 0.98 1.57 -13.72
N PHE A 46 0.99 1.37 -12.41
CA PHE A 46 1.39 0.07 -11.86
C PHE A 46 0.31 -0.96 -12.14
N ALA A 47 0.67 -2.00 -12.89
CA ALA A 47 -0.29 -3.06 -13.21
C ALA A 47 -0.49 -4.00 -12.03
N THR A 48 0.52 -4.15 -11.19
CA THR A 48 0.49 -5.06 -10.06
C THR A 48 1.07 -4.36 -8.85
N VAL A 49 0.40 -4.48 -7.71
CA VAL A 49 0.90 -3.90 -6.46
C VAL A 49 0.85 -4.97 -5.37
N ARG A 50 1.74 -4.82 -4.39
CA ARG A 50 1.80 -5.71 -3.24
C ARG A 50 1.61 -4.87 -1.99
N ILE A 51 0.59 -5.19 -1.21
CA ILE A 51 0.30 -4.48 0.03
C ILE A 51 0.60 -5.40 1.20
N ILE A 52 1.54 -4.99 2.02
CA ILE A 52 2.03 -5.80 3.13
C ILE A 52 1.29 -5.39 4.39
N HIS A 53 0.40 -6.23 4.88
CA HIS A 53 -0.41 -5.95 6.06
C HIS A 53 0.01 -6.78 7.26
N GLY A 54 0.90 -7.75 7.06
CA GLY A 54 1.36 -8.61 8.13
C GLY A 54 0.45 -9.79 8.35
N LYS A 55 0.95 -10.75 9.13
CA LYS A 55 0.23 -11.99 9.39
C LYS A 55 -0.57 -11.97 10.67
N GLY A 56 -0.64 -10.85 11.37
CA GLY A 56 -1.22 -10.76 12.70
C GLY A 56 -2.64 -11.34 12.80
N VAL A 57 -3.55 -10.60 13.44
CA VAL A 57 -4.89 -11.11 13.66
C VAL A 57 -5.82 -10.97 12.46
N GLY A 58 -5.31 -10.47 11.37
CA GLY A 58 -6.08 -10.42 10.13
C GLY A 58 -6.94 -9.19 9.95
N ILE A 59 -6.99 -8.29 10.92
CA ILE A 59 -7.83 -7.11 10.82
C ILE A 59 -7.38 -6.20 9.68
N GLN A 60 -6.08 -5.95 9.61
CA GLN A 60 -5.56 -5.09 8.54
C GLN A 60 -5.73 -5.73 7.18
N ARG A 61 -5.52 -7.03 7.10
CA ARG A 61 -5.72 -7.77 5.86
C ARG A 61 -7.16 -7.62 5.38
N GLU A 62 -8.11 -7.70 6.30
CA GLU A 62 -9.51 -7.58 5.95
C GLU A 62 -9.84 -6.18 5.46
N ILE A 63 -9.31 -5.15 6.13
CA ILE A 63 -9.52 -3.78 5.70
C ILE A 63 -8.97 -3.58 4.29
N VAL A 64 -7.76 -4.08 4.03
CA VAL A 64 -7.16 -3.99 2.71
C VAL A 64 -8.06 -4.65 1.67
N ARG A 65 -8.54 -5.85 1.95
CA ARG A 65 -9.38 -6.57 1.00
C ARG A 65 -10.70 -5.86 0.74
N ASN A 66 -11.27 -5.25 1.77
CA ASN A 66 -12.49 -4.48 1.61
C ASN A 66 -12.25 -3.28 0.68
N VAL A 67 -11.15 -2.56 0.90
CA VAL A 67 -10.82 -1.41 0.03
C VAL A 67 -10.62 -1.88 -1.40
N LEU A 68 -9.88 -2.99 -1.58
CA LEU A 68 -9.63 -3.51 -2.92
C LEU A 68 -10.92 -3.89 -3.62
N SER A 69 -11.85 -4.52 -2.90
CA SER A 69 -13.09 -4.96 -3.50
C SER A 69 -14.01 -3.79 -3.86
N GLU A 70 -13.79 -2.63 -3.24
CA GLU A 70 -14.60 -1.44 -3.49
C GLU A 70 -13.97 -0.50 -4.51
N THR A 71 -12.77 -0.78 -4.97
CA THR A 71 -12.02 0.12 -5.85
C THR A 71 -12.23 -0.31 -7.29
N ASP A 72 -12.79 0.59 -8.09
CA ASP A 72 -13.22 0.27 -9.47
C ASP A 72 -12.11 -0.27 -10.35
N PHE A 73 -10.91 0.28 -10.22
CA PHE A 73 -9.82 -0.11 -11.11
C PHE A 73 -9.03 -1.32 -10.61
N VAL A 74 -9.45 -1.94 -9.51
CA VAL A 74 -8.82 -3.19 -9.05
C VAL A 74 -9.54 -4.35 -9.74
N ARG A 75 -8.79 -5.10 -10.55
CA ARG A 75 -9.35 -6.22 -11.30
C ARG A 75 -9.48 -7.47 -10.45
N SER A 76 -8.47 -7.74 -9.63
CA SER A 76 -8.48 -8.93 -8.78
C SER A 76 -7.40 -8.77 -7.72
N PHE A 77 -7.49 -9.60 -6.69
CA PHE A 77 -6.46 -9.63 -5.66
C PHE A 77 -6.41 -11.02 -5.05
N LYS A 78 -5.25 -11.35 -4.48
CA LYS A 78 -5.04 -12.66 -3.88
C LYS A 78 -3.90 -12.58 -2.87
N ASN A 79 -3.74 -13.61 -2.05
CA ASN A 79 -2.58 -13.71 -1.17
C ASN A 79 -1.31 -13.70 -2.00
N ALA A 80 -0.26 -13.09 -1.47
CA ALA A 80 1.04 -13.13 -2.10
C ALA A 80 1.59 -14.57 -2.06
N PRO A 81 2.43 -14.94 -3.02
CA PRO A 81 3.12 -16.24 -2.94
C PRO A 81 4.00 -16.30 -1.70
N GLU A 82 4.38 -17.52 -1.29
CA GLU A 82 5.19 -17.71 -0.10
C GLU A 82 6.46 -16.88 -0.11
N PHE A 83 7.15 -16.87 -1.24
CA PHE A 83 8.41 -16.15 -1.35
C PHE A 83 8.21 -14.64 -1.43
N SER A 84 6.98 -14.18 -1.43
CA SER A 84 6.65 -12.76 -1.62
C SER A 84 5.77 -12.23 -0.49
N GLY A 85 5.75 -12.90 0.66
CA GLY A 85 5.00 -12.44 1.83
C GLY A 85 3.87 -13.34 2.25
N SER A 86 3.53 -14.33 1.43
CA SER A 86 2.48 -15.28 1.76
C SER A 86 1.19 -14.53 2.10
N TRP A 87 0.41 -15.01 3.08
CA TRP A 87 -0.84 -14.34 3.45
C TRP A 87 -0.62 -13.07 4.29
N GLY A 88 0.65 -12.74 4.59
CA GLY A 88 0.98 -11.46 5.22
C GLY A 88 0.98 -10.29 4.24
N ALA A 89 0.76 -10.57 2.95
CA ALA A 89 0.67 -9.54 1.92
C ALA A 89 -0.40 -9.93 0.92
N THR A 90 -0.97 -8.93 0.27
CA THR A 90 -1.98 -9.13 -0.78
C THR A 90 -1.46 -8.53 -2.07
N ILE A 91 -1.53 -9.32 -3.14
CA ILE A 91 -1.18 -8.85 -4.48
C ILE A 91 -2.49 -8.41 -5.16
N ALA A 92 -2.48 -7.23 -5.72
CA ALA A 92 -3.64 -6.72 -6.45
C ALA A 92 -3.24 -6.39 -7.89
N ILE A 93 -4.11 -6.72 -8.80
CA ILE A 93 -3.94 -6.42 -10.22
C ILE A 93 -4.81 -5.20 -10.52
N LEU A 94 -4.20 -4.19 -11.07
CA LEU A 94 -4.89 -2.94 -11.39
C LEU A 94 -5.14 -2.84 -12.89
N ASP A 95 -6.24 -2.22 -13.22
CA ASP A 95 -6.61 -1.97 -14.61
C ASP A 95 -5.99 -0.64 -15.03
N VAL A 96 -4.85 -0.70 -15.68
CA VAL A 96 -4.09 0.50 -16.07
C VAL A 96 -3.99 0.62 -17.57
#